data_373c8a7a9653fca308b0965225c51144
#
_entry.id   373c8a7a9653fca308b0965225c51144
#
_cell.length_a   1.000
_cell.length_b   1.000
_cell.length_c   1.000
_cell.angle_alpha   90.00
_cell.angle_beta   90.00
_cell.angle_gamma   90.00
#
_symmetry.space_group_name_H-M   'P 1'
#
loop_
_entity.id
_entity.type
_entity.pdbx_description
1 polymer ?
#
loop_
_entity_poly.entity_id
_entity_poly.type
_entity_poly.pdbx_seq_one_letter_code
_entity_poly.pdbx_strand_id
1 'polypeptide(L)'
;MPMPKSVLWEINADQHHTSYLLGTIHIEDIGLASFKLAIDKYLSKADIIGTEIHLLEAKQFNLQDYILIDPLTDQSISDIHWEKLEQRCFRYLGLDISSYKQYKPLIILNIISIHILAKNATHQGLDEWIWEQGERNHKICIGLEDLVTHYNYLNQIPLPIQYKMLLDASKNITKLKKQSKQLLASYLKQDLTTIYKKSKRMLGQYRHSFLYERNQSITEQIIQWSKSGSLFASCGAGHLGGHYGIIS
;
A
#
# COMPACT_ATOMS: atom_id res chain seq x y z
N MET A 1 2.76 6.58 -25.10
CA MET A 1 4.12 6.08 -24.83
C MET A 1 4.04 4.72 -24.16
N PRO A 2 4.95 3.76 -24.43
CA PRO A 2 5.01 2.52 -23.65
C PRO A 2 5.32 2.89 -22.21
N MET A 3 4.61 2.25 -21.26
CA MET A 3 4.85 2.48 -19.83
C MET A 3 6.25 1.98 -19.47
N PRO A 4 6.97 2.73 -18.62
CA PRO A 4 8.32 2.38 -18.22
C PRO A 4 8.36 1.08 -17.38
N LYS A 5 9.49 0.37 -17.48
CA LYS A 5 9.70 -0.94 -16.85
C LYS A 5 10.57 -0.83 -15.60
N SER A 6 10.24 0.07 -14.67
CA SER A 6 10.97 0.18 -13.41
C SER A 6 10.07 0.65 -12.29
N VAL A 7 10.28 0.13 -11.09
CA VAL A 7 9.64 0.65 -9.87
C VAL A 7 10.52 1.66 -9.14
N LEU A 8 11.79 1.81 -9.54
CA LEU A 8 12.72 2.81 -9.00
C LEU A 8 13.07 3.84 -10.07
N TRP A 9 12.95 5.12 -9.72
CA TRP A 9 13.14 6.27 -10.60
C TRP A 9 14.07 7.26 -9.95
N GLU A 10 14.85 7.96 -10.78
CA GLU A 10 15.62 9.12 -10.41
C GLU A 10 14.81 10.39 -10.73
N ILE A 11 14.80 11.34 -9.81
CA ILE A 11 14.14 12.64 -9.94
C ILE A 11 15.21 13.71 -9.92
N ASN A 12 15.27 14.48 -10.98
CA ASN A 12 16.16 15.64 -11.10
C ASN A 12 15.30 16.91 -10.99
N ALA A 13 15.04 17.36 -9.76
CA ALA A 13 14.22 18.55 -9.50
C ALA A 13 14.99 19.86 -9.76
N ASP A 14 16.29 19.84 -9.53
CA ASP A 14 17.22 20.94 -9.82
C ASP A 14 18.64 20.38 -10.10
N GLN A 15 19.60 21.28 -10.34
CA GLN A 15 20.99 20.88 -10.62
C GLN A 15 21.79 20.49 -9.37
N HIS A 16 21.22 20.60 -8.16
CA HIS A 16 21.94 20.46 -6.91
C HIS A 16 21.73 19.13 -6.22
N HIS A 17 20.51 18.55 -6.30
CA HIS A 17 20.16 17.34 -5.57
C HIS A 17 19.52 16.30 -6.49
N THR A 18 20.02 15.07 -6.41
CA THR A 18 19.38 13.91 -7.03
C THR A 18 18.48 13.23 -6.01
N SER A 19 17.20 13.15 -6.32
CA SER A 19 16.20 12.45 -5.50
C SER A 19 15.76 11.15 -6.18
N TYR A 20 15.12 10.28 -5.43
CA TYR A 20 14.68 8.98 -5.91
C TYR A 20 13.22 8.73 -5.53
N LEU A 21 12.49 8.05 -6.41
CA LEU A 21 11.13 7.58 -6.16
C LEU A 21 11.06 6.07 -6.34
N LEU A 22 10.59 5.38 -5.31
CA LEU A 22 10.39 3.94 -5.32
C LEU A 22 8.89 3.61 -5.21
N GLY A 23 8.39 2.79 -6.13
CA GLY A 23 7.11 2.12 -5.96
C GLY A 23 7.27 0.92 -5.04
N THR A 24 6.58 0.91 -3.91
CA THR A 24 6.65 -0.18 -2.93
C THR A 24 5.53 -1.20 -3.10
N ILE A 25 5.66 -2.29 -2.37
CA ILE A 25 4.62 -3.29 -2.14
C ILE A 25 4.62 -3.62 -0.65
N HIS A 26 3.45 -3.59 -0.03
CA HIS A 26 3.26 -3.82 1.42
C HIS A 26 3.40 -5.30 1.80
N ILE A 27 4.47 -5.93 1.36
CA ILE A 27 4.70 -7.37 1.55
C ILE A 27 6.18 -7.57 1.79
N GLU A 28 6.51 -8.42 2.74
CA GLU A 28 7.83 -8.98 2.82
C GLU A 28 7.87 -10.35 2.14
N ASP A 29 8.82 -10.53 1.24
CA ASP A 29 9.12 -11.80 0.58
C ASP A 29 10.64 -11.97 0.50
N ILE A 30 11.12 -13.20 0.59
CA ILE A 30 12.55 -13.53 0.47
C ILE A 30 13.15 -12.96 -0.83
N GLY A 31 12.35 -12.89 -1.91
CA GLY A 31 12.75 -12.26 -3.16
C GLY A 31 13.07 -10.77 -3.05
N LEU A 32 12.61 -10.09 -2.00
CA LEU A 32 12.90 -8.67 -1.77
C LEU A 32 14.28 -8.43 -1.11
N ALA A 33 14.94 -9.46 -0.57
CA ALA A 33 16.24 -9.28 0.09
C ALA A 33 17.31 -8.72 -0.87
N SER A 34 17.41 -9.27 -2.07
CA SER A 34 18.33 -8.75 -3.10
C SER A 34 17.89 -7.36 -3.61
N PHE A 35 16.60 -7.10 -3.63
CA PHE A 35 16.05 -5.80 -3.99
C PHE A 35 16.35 -4.74 -2.92
N LYS A 36 16.20 -5.06 -1.63
CA LYS A 36 16.60 -4.21 -0.51
C LYS A 36 18.06 -3.80 -0.62
N LEU A 37 18.98 -4.75 -0.87
CA LEU A 37 20.39 -4.45 -1.10
C LEU A 37 20.62 -3.53 -2.31
N ALA A 38 19.86 -3.73 -3.39
CA ALA A 38 20.00 -2.90 -4.58
C ALA A 38 19.56 -1.45 -4.37
N ILE A 39 18.55 -1.20 -3.53
CA ILE A 39 18.03 0.15 -3.25
C ILE A 39 18.79 0.85 -2.12
N ASP A 40 19.48 0.12 -1.25
CA ASP A 40 20.22 0.67 -0.10
C ASP A 40 21.25 1.74 -0.51
N LYS A 41 21.92 1.54 -1.64
CA LYS A 41 22.86 2.53 -2.21
C LYS A 41 22.21 3.85 -2.60
N TYR A 42 20.90 3.89 -2.84
CA TYR A 42 20.15 5.11 -3.14
C TYR A 42 19.60 5.72 -1.86
N LEU A 43 19.12 4.88 -0.93
CA LEU A 43 18.72 5.28 0.41
C LEU A 43 19.86 6.00 1.14
N SER A 44 21.08 5.46 1.07
CA SER A 44 22.25 6.01 1.75
C SER A 44 22.60 7.44 1.27
N LYS A 45 22.32 7.76 0.01
CA LYS A 45 22.61 9.08 -0.58
C LYS A 45 21.58 10.15 -0.25
N ALA A 46 20.37 9.77 0.17
CA ALA A 46 19.31 10.73 0.46
C ALA A 46 19.48 11.31 1.88
N ASP A 47 19.16 12.59 2.05
CA ASP A 47 19.10 13.27 3.33
C ASP A 47 17.74 13.11 3.99
N ILE A 48 16.71 12.97 3.17
CA ILE A 48 15.30 12.89 3.55
C ILE A 48 14.72 11.56 3.06
N ILE A 49 13.99 10.87 3.94
CA ILE A 49 13.24 9.65 3.63
C ILE A 49 11.75 9.97 3.70
N GLY A 50 11.04 9.82 2.60
CA GLY A 50 9.60 9.99 2.51
C GLY A 50 8.89 8.65 2.30
N THR A 51 7.99 8.27 3.20
CA THR A 51 7.06 7.14 3.00
C THR A 51 5.65 7.65 2.80
N GLU A 52 4.74 6.80 2.33
CA GLU A 52 3.35 7.20 2.03
C GLU A 52 2.70 7.90 3.23
N ILE A 53 2.90 7.38 4.43
CA ILE A 53 2.47 8.00 5.69
C ILE A 53 3.64 8.11 6.66
N HIS A 54 3.53 9.01 7.64
CA HIS A 54 4.51 9.14 8.72
C HIS A 54 4.35 7.98 9.72
N LEU A 55 5.28 7.00 9.70
CA LEU A 55 5.08 5.74 10.42
C LEU A 55 5.10 5.88 11.95
N LEU A 56 5.86 6.81 12.51
CA LEU A 56 5.82 7.06 13.96
C LEU A 56 4.51 7.70 14.41
N GLU A 57 4.00 8.67 13.65
CA GLU A 57 2.69 9.26 13.91
C GLU A 57 1.59 8.20 13.79
N ALA A 58 1.66 7.32 12.76
CA ALA A 58 0.71 6.25 12.58
C ALA A 58 0.64 5.27 13.77
N LYS A 59 1.78 5.01 14.43
CA LYS A 59 1.82 4.16 15.65
C LYS A 59 1.13 4.80 16.85
N GLN A 60 1.10 6.13 16.92
CA GLN A 60 0.49 6.90 18.01
C GLN A 60 -0.94 7.33 17.70
N PHE A 61 -1.33 7.25 16.44
CA PHE A 61 -2.62 7.72 15.96
C PHE A 61 -3.75 6.77 16.37
N ASN A 62 -4.85 7.32 16.89
CA ASN A 62 -6.03 6.51 17.19
C ASN A 62 -6.74 6.11 15.88
N LEU A 63 -6.43 4.92 15.40
CA LEU A 63 -6.98 4.39 14.15
C LEU A 63 -8.43 3.89 14.29
N GLN A 64 -8.95 3.73 15.51
CA GLN A 64 -10.25 3.07 15.74
C GLN A 64 -11.37 3.72 14.94
N ASP A 65 -11.45 5.04 14.94
CA ASP A 65 -12.50 5.79 14.22
C ASP A 65 -12.45 5.62 12.69
N TYR A 66 -11.30 5.21 12.16
CA TYR A 66 -11.06 5.04 10.72
C TYR A 66 -11.18 3.60 10.25
N ILE A 67 -10.84 2.64 11.10
CA ILE A 67 -10.80 1.22 10.72
C ILE A 67 -12.00 0.42 11.22
N LEU A 68 -12.68 0.89 12.28
CA LEU A 68 -13.88 0.25 12.80
C LEU A 68 -15.13 0.76 12.10
N ILE A 69 -16.16 -0.10 12.10
CA ILE A 69 -17.51 0.28 11.67
C ILE A 69 -18.14 1.05 12.81
N ASP A 70 -18.77 2.18 12.50
CA ASP A 70 -19.56 2.92 13.48
C ASP A 70 -20.74 2.04 13.95
N PRO A 71 -20.85 1.74 15.24
CA PRO A 71 -21.93 0.92 15.79
C PRO A 71 -23.34 1.50 15.56
N LEU A 72 -23.44 2.80 15.30
CA LEU A 72 -24.70 3.49 15.02
C LEU A 72 -25.17 3.28 13.57
N THR A 73 -24.26 2.79 12.68
CA THR A 73 -24.64 2.43 11.32
C THR A 73 -25.14 0.99 11.30
N ASP A 74 -26.43 0.78 11.10
CA ASP A 74 -27.06 -0.56 10.98
C ASP A 74 -26.71 -1.23 9.63
N GLN A 75 -25.41 -1.28 9.30
CA GLN A 75 -24.88 -1.84 8.05
C GLN A 75 -23.92 -2.99 8.30
N SER A 76 -24.15 -3.78 9.34
CA SER A 76 -23.33 -4.95 9.64
C SER A 76 -23.56 -6.08 8.63
N ILE A 77 -22.53 -6.89 8.44
CA ILE A 77 -22.66 -8.16 7.72
C ILE A 77 -23.58 -9.10 8.51
N SER A 78 -24.49 -9.82 7.85
CA SER A 78 -25.30 -10.82 8.53
C SER A 78 -24.43 -11.95 9.11
N ASP A 79 -24.82 -12.51 10.26
CA ASP A 79 -24.08 -13.57 10.95
C ASP A 79 -23.78 -14.74 10.03
N ILE A 80 -24.74 -15.17 9.22
CA ILE A 80 -24.57 -16.26 8.24
C ILE A 80 -23.44 -15.96 7.23
N HIS A 81 -23.33 -14.73 6.75
CA HIS A 81 -22.27 -14.35 5.81
C HIS A 81 -20.92 -14.23 6.52
N TRP A 82 -20.92 -13.75 7.76
CA TRP A 82 -19.72 -13.67 8.59
C TRP A 82 -19.15 -15.04 8.88
N GLU A 83 -19.96 -15.96 9.40
CA GLU A 83 -19.55 -17.35 9.69
C GLU A 83 -18.99 -18.06 8.44
N LYS A 84 -19.61 -17.86 7.26
CA LYS A 84 -19.09 -18.41 6.02
C LYS A 84 -17.73 -17.81 5.63
N LEU A 85 -17.52 -16.53 5.91
CA LEU A 85 -16.24 -15.86 5.67
C LEU A 85 -15.16 -16.41 6.61
N GLU A 86 -15.45 -16.53 7.92
CA GLU A 86 -14.55 -17.12 8.92
C GLU A 86 -14.15 -18.53 8.55
N GLN A 87 -15.13 -19.40 8.28
CA GLN A 87 -14.89 -20.79 7.89
C GLN A 87 -13.98 -20.89 6.66
N ARG A 88 -14.18 -20.02 5.66
CA ARG A 88 -13.33 -20.00 4.45
C ARG A 88 -11.92 -19.52 4.76
N CYS A 89 -11.77 -18.44 5.53
CA CYS A 89 -10.45 -17.93 5.92
C CYS A 89 -9.68 -18.97 6.72
N PHE A 90 -10.32 -19.60 7.70
CA PHE A 90 -9.70 -20.66 8.49
C PHE A 90 -9.33 -21.88 7.63
N ARG A 91 -10.29 -22.40 6.86
CA ARG A 91 -10.11 -23.62 6.04
C ARG A 91 -9.02 -23.48 4.97
N TYR A 92 -8.98 -22.37 4.26
CA TYR A 92 -8.10 -22.21 3.10
C TYR A 92 -6.81 -21.44 3.39
N LEU A 93 -6.77 -20.68 4.49
CA LEU A 93 -5.64 -19.84 4.85
C LEU A 93 -5.03 -20.23 6.21
N GLY A 94 -5.77 -20.91 7.09
CA GLY A 94 -5.41 -21.06 8.48
C GLY A 94 -5.49 -19.74 9.27
N LEU A 95 -6.27 -18.77 8.76
CA LEU A 95 -6.42 -17.44 9.35
C LEU A 95 -7.72 -17.37 10.15
N ASP A 96 -7.59 -17.12 11.45
CA ASP A 96 -8.72 -16.76 12.30
C ASP A 96 -8.98 -15.25 12.16
N ILE A 97 -10.21 -14.90 11.80
CA ILE A 97 -10.66 -13.53 11.66
C ILE A 97 -11.78 -13.15 12.63
N SER A 98 -12.07 -13.99 13.64
CA SER A 98 -13.19 -13.80 14.57
C SER A 98 -13.18 -12.45 15.27
N SER A 99 -11.98 -11.94 15.63
CA SER A 99 -11.81 -10.65 16.30
C SER A 99 -11.99 -9.44 15.38
N TYR A 100 -12.12 -9.63 14.06
CA TYR A 100 -12.18 -8.52 13.11
C TYR A 100 -13.58 -8.15 12.63
N LYS A 101 -14.65 -8.74 13.20
CA LYS A 101 -16.03 -8.50 12.75
C LYS A 101 -16.44 -7.02 12.75
N GLN A 102 -15.87 -6.24 13.67
CA GLN A 102 -16.14 -4.81 13.79
C GLN A 102 -15.29 -3.93 12.87
N TYR A 103 -14.34 -4.53 12.14
CA TYR A 103 -13.49 -3.77 11.23
C TYR A 103 -14.18 -3.51 9.90
N LYS A 104 -13.87 -2.38 9.28
CA LYS A 104 -14.33 -2.09 7.91
C LYS A 104 -13.90 -3.20 6.96
N PRO A 105 -14.76 -3.63 6.02
CA PRO A 105 -14.49 -4.80 5.19
C PRO A 105 -13.23 -4.71 4.34
N LEU A 106 -12.82 -3.51 3.92
CA LEU A 106 -11.55 -3.32 3.20
C LEU A 106 -10.32 -3.56 4.08
N ILE A 107 -10.42 -3.24 5.37
CA ILE A 107 -9.35 -3.55 6.34
C ILE A 107 -9.20 -5.07 6.47
N ILE A 108 -10.32 -5.79 6.60
CA ILE A 108 -10.33 -7.28 6.67
C ILE A 108 -9.74 -7.87 5.38
N LEU A 109 -10.12 -7.33 4.22
CA LEU A 109 -9.58 -7.77 2.93
C LEU A 109 -8.07 -7.52 2.82
N ASN A 110 -7.58 -6.42 3.37
CA ASN A 110 -6.15 -6.13 3.45
C ASN A 110 -5.43 -7.12 4.37
N ILE A 111 -5.95 -7.40 5.56
CA ILE A 111 -5.42 -8.42 6.49
C ILE A 111 -5.32 -9.79 5.80
N ILE A 112 -6.38 -10.22 5.11
CA ILE A 112 -6.39 -11.47 4.34
C ILE A 112 -5.31 -11.46 3.25
N SER A 113 -5.15 -10.35 2.54
CA SER A 113 -4.18 -10.21 1.46
C SER A 113 -2.75 -10.26 1.96
N ILE A 114 -2.45 -9.58 3.06
CA ILE A 114 -1.15 -9.64 3.74
C ILE A 114 -0.88 -11.07 4.21
N HIS A 115 -1.83 -11.72 4.87
CA HIS A 115 -1.66 -13.10 5.35
C HIS A 115 -1.37 -14.10 4.22
N ILE A 116 -2.01 -13.94 3.05
CA ILE A 116 -1.75 -14.79 1.88
C ILE A 116 -0.28 -14.71 1.44
N LEU A 117 0.34 -13.57 1.60
CA LEU A 117 1.68 -13.28 1.09
C LEU A 117 2.75 -13.45 2.17
N ALA A 118 2.38 -13.28 3.44
CA ALA A 118 3.29 -13.37 4.60
C ALA A 118 3.72 -14.80 5.01
N LYS A 119 3.36 -15.85 4.28
CA LYS A 119 3.62 -17.26 4.70
C LYS A 119 5.09 -17.61 4.98
N ASN A 120 6.05 -16.80 4.54
CA ASN A 120 7.48 -17.00 4.76
C ASN A 120 8.19 -15.70 5.18
N ALA A 121 7.46 -14.73 5.70
CA ALA A 121 7.95 -13.37 5.91
C ALA A 121 8.23 -13.12 7.39
N THR A 122 9.30 -12.45 7.67
CA THR A 122 9.48 -11.63 8.86
C THR A 122 8.54 -10.43 8.71
N HIS A 123 7.87 -10.03 9.77
CA HIS A 123 6.66 -9.19 9.76
C HIS A 123 6.82 -7.72 9.29
N GLN A 124 7.82 -7.40 8.44
CA GLN A 124 8.15 -6.02 8.10
C GLN A 124 7.96 -5.73 6.60
N GLY A 125 7.02 -4.86 6.26
CA GLY A 125 6.83 -4.36 4.90
C GLY A 125 8.03 -3.56 4.37
N LEU A 126 8.11 -3.37 3.05
CA LEU A 126 9.21 -2.63 2.43
C LEU A 126 9.23 -1.16 2.89
N ASP A 127 8.06 -0.55 3.07
CA ASP A 127 7.93 0.84 3.57
C ASP A 127 8.46 0.98 5.00
N GLU A 128 8.13 0.02 5.88
CA GLU A 128 8.64 0.00 7.25
C GLU A 128 10.16 -0.19 7.29
N TRP A 129 10.70 -1.06 6.44
CA TRP A 129 12.13 -1.24 6.33
C TRP A 129 12.84 0.04 5.85
N ILE A 130 12.29 0.74 4.83
CA ILE A 130 12.81 2.02 4.35
C ILE A 130 12.83 3.06 5.47
N TRP A 131 11.74 3.17 6.21
CA TRP A 131 11.62 4.08 7.35
C TRP A 131 12.68 3.80 8.41
N GLU A 132 12.83 2.52 8.82
CA GLU A 132 13.84 2.13 9.80
C GLU A 132 15.28 2.42 9.34
N GLN A 133 15.58 2.25 8.04
CA GLN A 133 16.89 2.66 7.53
C GLN A 133 17.09 4.19 7.67
N GLY A 134 16.05 4.98 7.46
CA GLY A 134 16.08 6.42 7.70
C GLY A 134 16.39 6.75 9.16
N GLU A 135 15.65 6.17 10.09
CA GLU A 135 15.85 6.40 11.53
C GLU A 135 17.25 5.95 12.01
N ARG A 136 17.69 4.75 11.61
CA ARG A 136 19.02 4.22 11.97
C ARG A 136 20.17 5.10 11.48
N ASN A 137 19.97 5.78 10.35
CA ASN A 137 20.97 6.67 9.77
C ASN A 137 20.73 8.15 10.11
N HIS A 138 19.87 8.44 11.10
CA HIS A 138 19.56 9.80 11.57
C HIS A 138 19.10 10.76 10.47
N LYS A 139 18.39 10.25 9.46
CA LYS A 139 17.83 11.04 8.36
C LYS A 139 16.50 11.68 8.77
N ILE A 140 16.12 12.73 8.05
CA ILE A 140 14.78 13.33 8.20
C ILE A 140 13.76 12.35 7.61
N CYS A 141 12.83 11.86 8.44
CA CYS A 141 11.77 10.96 8.00
C CYS A 141 10.43 11.70 7.97
N ILE A 142 9.71 11.61 6.83
CA ILE A 142 8.46 12.34 6.59
C ILE A 142 7.37 11.44 6.01
N GLY A 143 6.10 11.81 6.21
CA GLY A 143 4.96 11.29 5.46
C GLY A 143 4.69 12.14 4.22
N LEU A 144 4.46 11.49 3.09
CA LEU A 144 4.07 12.15 1.83
C LEU A 144 2.55 12.43 1.78
N GLU A 145 1.79 11.80 2.67
CA GLU A 145 0.36 12.05 2.88
C GLU A 145 0.07 12.30 4.36
N ASP A 146 -0.94 13.12 4.61
CA ASP A 146 -1.52 13.29 5.93
C ASP A 146 -2.30 12.02 6.34
N LEU A 147 -2.14 11.59 7.61
CA LEU A 147 -2.76 10.36 8.13
C LEU A 147 -4.27 10.37 8.07
N VAL A 148 -4.89 11.49 8.45
CA VAL A 148 -6.36 11.63 8.47
C VAL A 148 -6.88 11.51 7.04
N THR A 149 -6.23 12.20 6.12
CA THR A 149 -6.56 12.15 4.68
C THR A 149 -6.39 10.74 4.14
N HIS A 150 -5.27 10.06 4.44
CA HIS A 150 -4.99 8.71 3.99
C HIS A 150 -6.08 7.71 4.43
N TYR A 151 -6.47 7.73 5.70
CA TYR A 151 -7.51 6.82 6.20
C TYR A 151 -8.91 7.20 5.75
N ASN A 152 -9.20 8.49 5.51
CA ASN A 152 -10.49 8.94 5.01
C ASN A 152 -10.80 8.45 3.60
N TYR A 153 -9.82 8.12 2.76
CA TYR A 153 -10.09 7.50 1.47
C TYR A 153 -10.86 6.18 1.60
N LEU A 154 -10.63 5.40 2.66
CA LEU A 154 -11.40 4.17 2.92
C LEU A 154 -12.89 4.46 3.11
N ASN A 155 -13.24 5.62 3.68
CA ASN A 155 -14.62 6.02 3.94
C ASN A 155 -15.37 6.47 2.67
N GLN A 156 -14.66 6.75 1.58
CA GLN A 156 -15.28 7.12 0.30
C GLN A 156 -15.96 5.93 -0.40
N ILE A 157 -15.63 4.70 -0.02
CA ILE A 157 -16.32 3.51 -0.52
C ILE A 157 -17.45 3.15 0.47
N PRO A 158 -18.72 3.19 0.05
CA PRO A 158 -19.83 2.82 0.92
C PRO A 158 -19.69 1.42 1.51
N LEU A 159 -20.02 1.22 2.78
CA LEU A 159 -19.89 -0.07 3.48
C LEU A 159 -20.51 -1.25 2.71
N PRO A 160 -21.72 -1.15 2.11
CA PRO A 160 -22.28 -2.25 1.33
C PRO A 160 -21.39 -2.68 0.15
N ILE A 161 -20.69 -1.75 -0.46
CA ILE A 161 -19.75 -2.04 -1.55
C ILE A 161 -18.48 -2.68 -1.00
N GLN A 162 -17.96 -2.21 0.14
CA GLN A 162 -16.84 -2.84 0.81
C GLN A 162 -17.15 -4.29 1.19
N TYR A 163 -18.35 -4.57 1.75
CA TYR A 163 -18.81 -5.93 2.04
C TYR A 163 -18.88 -6.79 0.79
N LYS A 164 -19.44 -6.25 -0.29
CA LYS A 164 -19.48 -6.97 -1.57
C LYS A 164 -18.07 -7.35 -2.03
N MET A 165 -17.12 -6.43 -1.97
CA MET A 165 -15.71 -6.69 -2.35
C MET A 165 -15.09 -7.79 -1.49
N LEU A 166 -15.26 -7.74 -0.17
CA LEU A 166 -14.76 -8.74 0.76
C LEU A 166 -15.37 -10.12 0.50
N LEU A 167 -16.71 -10.20 0.38
CA LEU A 167 -17.42 -11.46 0.16
C LEU A 167 -17.08 -12.06 -1.21
N ASP A 168 -16.97 -11.26 -2.25
CA ASP A 168 -16.61 -11.75 -3.59
C ASP A 168 -15.15 -12.26 -3.62
N ALA A 169 -14.24 -11.61 -2.93
CA ALA A 169 -12.87 -12.08 -2.76
C ALA A 169 -12.84 -13.43 -2.00
N SER A 170 -13.63 -13.55 -0.92
CA SER A 170 -13.69 -14.74 -0.09
C SER A 170 -14.32 -15.97 -0.77
N LYS A 171 -15.23 -15.76 -1.74
CA LYS A 171 -15.84 -16.87 -2.50
C LYS A 171 -14.80 -17.69 -3.26
N ASN A 172 -13.68 -17.09 -3.62
CA ASN A 172 -12.62 -17.77 -4.38
C ASN A 172 -11.22 -17.43 -3.87
N ILE A 173 -10.93 -17.88 -2.65
CA ILE A 173 -9.63 -17.67 -1.98
C ILE A 173 -8.46 -18.21 -2.81
N THR A 174 -8.63 -19.31 -3.53
CA THR A 174 -7.60 -19.85 -4.42
C THR A 174 -7.26 -18.88 -5.54
N LYS A 175 -8.27 -18.22 -6.14
CA LYS A 175 -8.05 -17.17 -7.13
C LYS A 175 -7.37 -15.96 -6.52
N LEU A 176 -7.77 -15.54 -5.32
CA LEU A 176 -7.15 -14.44 -4.59
C LEU A 176 -5.66 -14.73 -4.35
N LYS A 177 -5.33 -15.95 -3.84
CA LYS A 177 -3.93 -16.41 -3.67
C LYS A 177 -3.13 -16.30 -4.98
N LYS A 178 -3.70 -16.79 -6.08
CA LYS A 178 -3.04 -16.73 -7.39
C LYS A 178 -2.80 -15.28 -7.84
N GLN A 179 -3.78 -14.42 -7.66
CA GLN A 179 -3.67 -13.00 -8.03
C GLN A 179 -2.62 -12.26 -7.20
N SER A 180 -2.57 -12.51 -5.88
CA SER A 180 -1.57 -11.92 -4.98
C SER A 180 -0.15 -12.36 -5.37
N LYS A 181 0.07 -13.68 -5.58
CA LYS A 181 1.37 -14.20 -6.05
C LYS A 181 1.78 -13.64 -7.42
N GLN A 182 0.83 -13.45 -8.34
CA GLN A 182 1.10 -12.83 -9.63
C GLN A 182 1.43 -11.34 -9.50
N LEU A 183 0.86 -10.63 -8.52
CA LEU A 183 1.20 -9.24 -8.26
C LEU A 183 2.64 -9.13 -7.74
N LEU A 184 3.00 -9.97 -6.76
CA LEU A 184 4.37 -10.06 -6.25
C LEU A 184 5.37 -10.41 -7.37
N ALA A 185 5.07 -11.42 -8.19
CA ALA A 185 5.94 -11.79 -9.33
C ALA A 185 6.09 -10.65 -10.35
N SER A 186 5.03 -9.84 -10.57
CA SER A 186 5.10 -8.66 -11.43
C SER A 186 5.97 -7.58 -10.80
N TYR A 187 5.91 -7.41 -9.47
CA TYR A 187 6.72 -6.47 -8.73
C TYR A 187 8.22 -6.83 -8.81
N LEU A 188 8.57 -8.08 -8.53
CA LEU A 188 9.95 -8.57 -8.62
C LEU A 188 10.53 -8.45 -10.04
N LYS A 189 9.68 -8.51 -11.07
CA LYS A 189 10.05 -8.24 -12.47
C LYS A 189 10.02 -6.77 -12.84
N GLN A 190 9.68 -5.89 -11.91
CA GLN A 190 9.50 -4.46 -12.13
C GLN A 190 8.49 -4.14 -13.26
N ASP A 191 7.49 -5.00 -13.47
CA ASP A 191 6.44 -4.82 -14.48
C ASP A 191 5.38 -3.84 -14.00
N LEU A 192 5.72 -2.56 -14.01
CA LEU A 192 4.86 -1.47 -13.57
C LEU A 192 3.54 -1.43 -14.35
N THR A 193 3.57 -1.79 -15.63
CA THR A 193 2.37 -1.86 -16.47
C THR A 193 1.32 -2.81 -15.91
N THR A 194 1.74 -4.02 -15.55
CA THR A 194 0.85 -5.04 -14.98
C THR A 194 0.38 -4.63 -13.59
N ILE A 195 1.27 -4.07 -12.76
CA ILE A 195 0.93 -3.59 -11.41
C ILE A 195 -0.17 -2.52 -11.51
N TYR A 196 0.05 -1.46 -12.29
CA TYR A 196 -0.92 -0.38 -12.48
C TYR A 196 -2.28 -0.88 -13.01
N LYS A 197 -2.27 -1.73 -14.05
CA LYS A 197 -3.52 -2.29 -14.60
C LYS A 197 -4.31 -3.09 -13.56
N LYS A 198 -3.63 -3.85 -12.69
CA LYS A 198 -4.26 -4.60 -11.61
C LYS A 198 -4.83 -3.68 -10.53
N SER A 199 -4.08 -2.68 -10.07
CA SER A 199 -4.53 -1.68 -9.09
C SER A 199 -5.76 -0.93 -9.61
N LYS A 200 -5.69 -0.40 -10.83
CA LYS A 200 -6.82 0.27 -11.49
C LYS A 200 -8.07 -0.60 -11.59
N ARG A 201 -7.91 -1.88 -11.95
CA ARG A 201 -9.03 -2.82 -12.05
C ARG A 201 -9.65 -3.14 -10.69
N MET A 202 -8.83 -3.27 -9.66
CA MET A 202 -9.29 -3.55 -8.29
C MET A 202 -10.13 -2.39 -7.74
N LEU A 203 -9.70 -1.16 -7.98
CA LEU A 203 -10.37 0.04 -7.49
C LEU A 203 -11.61 0.41 -8.32
N GLY A 204 -11.72 -0.03 -9.56
CA GLY A 204 -12.89 0.20 -10.42
C GLY A 204 -13.23 1.68 -10.56
N GLN A 205 -14.46 2.06 -10.21
CA GLN A 205 -14.94 3.45 -10.25
C GLN A 205 -14.28 4.36 -9.20
N TYR A 206 -13.79 3.81 -8.09
CA TYR A 206 -13.14 4.55 -7.00
C TYR A 206 -11.68 4.90 -7.30
N ARG A 207 -11.14 4.51 -8.47
CA ARG A 207 -9.75 4.81 -8.84
C ARG A 207 -9.41 6.29 -8.89
N HIS A 208 -10.40 7.17 -9.09
CA HIS A 208 -10.17 8.62 -9.12
C HIS A 208 -9.66 9.07 -7.76
N SER A 209 -10.40 8.82 -6.70
CA SER A 209 -10.03 9.21 -5.35
C SER A 209 -8.83 8.42 -4.83
N PHE A 210 -8.83 7.09 -4.99
CA PHE A 210 -7.78 6.22 -4.42
C PHE A 210 -6.44 6.29 -5.14
N LEU A 211 -6.39 6.77 -6.38
CA LEU A 211 -5.14 6.91 -7.12
C LEU A 211 -4.90 8.33 -7.58
N TYR A 212 -5.82 8.93 -8.34
CA TYR A 212 -5.49 10.15 -9.08
C TYR A 212 -5.38 11.38 -8.19
N GLU A 213 -6.32 11.60 -7.28
CA GLU A 213 -6.26 12.70 -6.31
C GLU A 213 -5.06 12.53 -5.37
N ARG A 214 -4.85 11.32 -4.85
CA ARG A 214 -3.69 11.01 -4.01
C ARG A 214 -2.37 11.21 -4.75
N ASN A 215 -2.28 10.77 -6.00
CA ASN A 215 -1.08 10.96 -6.82
C ASN A 215 -0.71 12.43 -6.96
N GLN A 216 -1.69 13.32 -7.11
CA GLN A 216 -1.45 14.75 -7.17
C GLN A 216 -0.83 15.25 -5.85
N SER A 217 -1.45 14.95 -4.72
CA SER A 217 -0.96 15.35 -3.39
C SER A 217 0.44 14.80 -3.12
N ILE A 218 0.67 13.50 -3.36
CA ILE A 218 1.98 12.87 -3.19
C ILE A 218 3.03 13.54 -4.09
N THR A 219 2.68 13.83 -5.34
CA THR A 219 3.60 14.49 -6.29
C THR A 219 4.00 15.88 -5.80
N GLU A 220 3.04 16.67 -5.30
CA GLU A 220 3.31 18.01 -4.74
C GLU A 220 4.29 17.93 -3.56
N GLN A 221 4.11 16.95 -2.65
CA GLN A 221 5.02 16.72 -1.53
C GLN A 221 6.42 16.28 -2.01
N ILE A 222 6.51 15.38 -2.98
CA ILE A 222 7.79 14.94 -3.57
C ILE A 222 8.53 16.15 -4.15
N ILE A 223 7.84 17.00 -4.93
CA ILE A 223 8.43 18.20 -5.53
C ILE A 223 8.90 19.19 -4.46
N GLN A 224 8.10 19.41 -3.42
CA GLN A 224 8.44 20.30 -2.33
C GLN A 224 9.70 19.85 -1.59
N TRP A 225 9.74 18.57 -1.18
CA TRP A 225 10.85 18.04 -0.39
C TRP A 225 12.14 17.85 -1.21
N SER A 226 12.02 17.51 -2.49
CA SER A 226 13.18 17.39 -3.38
C SER A 226 13.90 18.71 -3.65
N LYS A 227 13.25 19.86 -3.40
CA LYS A 227 13.89 21.19 -3.44
C LYS A 227 14.67 21.51 -2.13
N SER A 228 14.33 20.83 -1.03
CA SER A 228 14.94 21.09 0.27
C SER A 228 16.18 20.22 0.52
N GLY A 229 16.38 19.16 -0.25
CA GLY A 229 17.51 18.23 -0.13
C GLY A 229 17.31 16.98 -0.99
N SER A 230 18.27 16.06 -0.94
CA SER A 230 18.15 14.77 -1.60
C SER A 230 17.08 13.91 -0.91
N LEU A 231 16.00 13.62 -1.63
CA LEU A 231 14.85 12.86 -1.15
C LEU A 231 14.88 11.42 -1.69
N PHE A 232 14.66 10.44 -0.82
CA PHE A 232 14.22 9.10 -1.22
C PHE A 232 12.73 8.95 -0.86
N ALA A 233 11.86 9.10 -1.85
CA ALA A 233 10.42 8.96 -1.71
C ALA A 233 9.98 7.52 -1.99
N SER A 234 9.00 7.02 -1.23
CA SER A 234 8.37 5.72 -1.46
C SER A 234 6.85 5.79 -1.30
N CYS A 235 6.15 5.15 -2.22
CA CYS A 235 4.69 4.97 -2.17
C CYS A 235 4.30 3.69 -2.90
N GLY A 236 3.08 3.21 -2.71
CA GLY A 236 2.63 1.98 -3.36
C GLY A 236 2.83 2.02 -4.89
N ALA A 237 3.43 0.96 -5.47
CA ALA A 237 3.78 0.89 -6.90
C ALA A 237 2.59 1.11 -7.85
N GLY A 238 1.36 0.93 -7.36
CA GLY A 238 0.13 1.25 -8.11
C GLY A 238 -0.03 2.73 -8.43
N HIS A 239 0.60 3.61 -7.65
CA HIS A 239 0.57 5.06 -7.83
C HIS A 239 1.47 5.57 -8.95
N LEU A 240 2.50 4.81 -9.34
CA LEU A 240 3.53 5.30 -10.27
C LEU A 240 3.03 5.43 -11.72
N GLY A 241 2.33 4.43 -12.22
CA GLY A 241 2.06 4.28 -13.65
C GLY A 241 0.75 4.92 -14.14
N GLY A 242 0.66 5.09 -15.49
CA GLY A 242 -0.54 5.58 -16.18
C GLY A 242 -0.55 7.08 -16.36
N HIS A 243 -1.56 7.58 -17.07
CA HIS A 243 -1.69 9.00 -17.39
C HIS A 243 -1.82 9.93 -16.17
N TYR A 244 -2.33 9.42 -15.07
CA TYR A 244 -2.45 10.12 -13.79
C TYR A 244 -1.48 9.54 -12.74
N GLY A 245 -0.42 8.86 -13.19
CA GLY A 245 0.62 8.33 -12.31
C GLY A 245 1.63 9.40 -11.91
N ILE A 246 2.33 9.19 -10.80
CA ILE A 246 3.33 10.15 -10.27
C ILE A 246 4.47 10.38 -11.26
N ILE A 247 4.76 9.41 -12.13
CA ILE A 247 5.83 9.51 -13.16
C ILE A 247 5.30 9.89 -14.55
N SER A 248 4.10 10.46 -14.66
CA SER A 248 3.51 10.83 -15.96
C SER A 248 3.94 12.21 -16.45
#